data_db9ce5251729faaea6c30bff1c441ae0
#
_entry.id   db9ce5251729faaea6c30bff1c441ae0
#
_cell.length_a   1.000
_cell.length_b   1.000
_cell.length_c   1.000
_cell.angle_alpha   90.00
_cell.angle_beta   90.00
_cell.angle_gamma   90.00
#
_symmetry.space_group_name_H-M   'P 1'
#
loop_
_entity.id
_entity.type
_entity.pdbx_description
1 polymer ?
#
loop_
_entity_poly.entity_id
_entity_poly.type
_entity_poly.pdbx_seq_one_letter_code
_entity_poly.pdbx_strand_id
1 'polypeptide(L)'
;MITIVTEIAKYLIIFFMVLYTVKCFTVLKPVPADKKRRALNVQIFYVFMIYFLCYLTLYLYYEKKSILIFYLLQMIVSITYMVSYHAIYKGSSRLITNNMSFLLLIGYVMLTRLDFDLAKKQFIFATIMLVVTAFVPLFVVKFPQIKKWNIFYAVFGIGFLCTVFIPHVGVDKYGSNNWISIGGISMQPMEIVKIIFVFFLASSFEKAKNFKDMMKTICVAGLFMLVLVAETDLGGAVIFFMVFVMMLYLATGKHSILIGGGLGGSVLAVVGYMLLKNHFSHVTMRIDAWLNPIEYIDGSGYQVAQSLFAIGSGGFEGTGLCQGLPTSIPVVSSDFIFAAICEELGVIFGLCLLLMYLSCFIYFINISMKIRDAFYKNVAFGFTICFIFQIFLNVGGVVKFIPSTGVTLPLVSYGVSSVVSTLIIFGIIQGICVLENSGVDKNVRQESISREEWPETPVAVRGQSNSGEKQRKQKKPVQRKAKTGYDRKETNSDEFWGE
;
A
#
# COMPACT_ATOMS: atom_id res chain seq x y z
N MET A 1 -36.85 -16.02 -11.15
CA MET A 1 -35.71 -16.83 -10.65
C MET A 1 -34.42 -16.00 -10.67
N ILE A 2 -34.04 -15.37 -11.76
CA ILE A 2 -32.80 -14.56 -11.85
C ILE A 2 -32.76 -13.48 -10.77
N THR A 3 -33.83 -12.69 -10.59
CA THR A 3 -33.94 -11.63 -9.58
C THR A 3 -33.70 -12.13 -8.14
N ILE A 4 -34.22 -13.30 -7.81
CA ILE A 4 -34.02 -13.90 -6.48
C ILE A 4 -32.56 -14.31 -6.29
N VAL A 5 -31.92 -14.89 -7.32
CA VAL A 5 -30.52 -15.30 -7.26
C VAL A 5 -29.59 -14.08 -7.13
N THR A 6 -29.85 -13.01 -7.86
CA THR A 6 -29.06 -11.77 -7.79
C THR A 6 -29.20 -11.06 -6.43
N GLU A 7 -30.41 -11.04 -5.85
CA GLU A 7 -30.64 -10.51 -4.51
C GLU A 7 -29.91 -11.33 -3.42
N ILE A 8 -30.01 -12.66 -3.47
CA ILE A 8 -29.27 -13.51 -2.53
C ILE A 8 -27.76 -13.31 -2.70
N ALA A 9 -27.27 -13.24 -3.93
CA ALA A 9 -25.85 -13.01 -4.22
C ALA A 9 -25.36 -11.68 -3.63
N LYS A 10 -26.13 -10.59 -3.68
CA LYS A 10 -25.83 -9.29 -3.07
C LYS A 10 -25.51 -9.42 -1.59
N TYR A 11 -26.41 -10.02 -0.82
CA TYR A 11 -26.19 -10.18 0.63
C TYR A 11 -25.03 -11.12 0.97
N LEU A 12 -24.86 -12.20 0.19
CA LEU A 12 -23.72 -13.11 0.37
C LEU A 12 -22.37 -12.44 0.06
N ILE A 13 -22.29 -11.58 -0.97
CA ILE A 13 -21.10 -10.82 -1.30
C ILE A 13 -20.70 -9.91 -0.13
N ILE A 14 -21.65 -9.15 0.43
CA ILE A 14 -21.41 -8.29 1.59
C ILE A 14 -20.98 -9.13 2.80
N PHE A 15 -21.69 -10.21 3.10
CA PHE A 15 -21.38 -11.09 4.21
C PHE A 15 -19.95 -11.65 4.13
N PHE A 16 -19.56 -12.21 3.01
CA PHE A 16 -18.20 -12.72 2.82
C PHE A 16 -17.15 -11.61 2.83
N MET A 17 -17.48 -10.40 2.33
CA MET A 17 -16.58 -9.25 2.39
C MET A 17 -16.29 -8.81 3.82
N VAL A 18 -17.31 -8.76 4.69
CA VAL A 18 -17.16 -8.48 6.13
C VAL A 18 -16.28 -9.55 6.79
N LEU A 19 -16.55 -10.84 6.51
CA LEU A 19 -15.75 -11.94 7.06
C LEU A 19 -14.29 -11.89 6.59
N TYR A 20 -14.06 -11.56 5.31
CA TYR A 20 -12.72 -11.37 4.76
C TYR A 20 -11.97 -10.27 5.51
N THR A 21 -12.62 -9.12 5.69
CA THR A 21 -12.06 -7.95 6.40
C THR A 21 -11.69 -8.30 7.84
N VAL A 22 -12.55 -9.00 8.56
CA VAL A 22 -12.25 -9.48 9.92
C VAL A 22 -11.02 -10.39 9.93
N LYS A 23 -10.86 -11.26 8.93
CA LYS A 23 -9.65 -12.11 8.82
C LYS A 23 -8.39 -11.31 8.52
N CYS A 24 -8.46 -10.21 7.75
CA CYS A 24 -7.31 -9.32 7.53
C CYS A 24 -6.73 -8.82 8.86
N PHE A 25 -7.59 -8.32 9.76
CA PHE A 25 -7.15 -7.83 11.07
C PHE A 25 -6.78 -8.96 12.05
N THR A 26 -7.42 -10.14 11.94
CA THR A 26 -7.05 -11.30 12.77
C THR A 26 -5.61 -11.75 12.51
N VAL A 27 -5.17 -11.71 11.24
CA VAL A 27 -3.81 -12.09 10.84
C VAL A 27 -2.75 -11.09 11.33
N LEU A 28 -3.13 -9.83 11.57
CA LEU A 28 -2.23 -8.79 12.11
C LEU A 28 -1.93 -8.97 13.60
N LYS A 29 -2.81 -9.64 14.33
CA LYS A 29 -2.60 -9.92 15.76
C LYS A 29 -1.51 -10.98 15.98
N PRO A 30 -0.82 -10.97 17.14
CA PRO A 30 0.11 -12.02 17.52
C PRO A 30 -0.68 -13.30 17.84
N VAL A 31 -0.84 -14.17 16.84
CA VAL A 31 -1.51 -15.47 16.96
C VAL A 31 -0.57 -16.61 16.57
N PRO A 32 -0.76 -17.85 17.10
CA PRO A 32 0.02 -19.01 16.72
C PRO A 32 0.03 -19.22 15.20
N ALA A 33 1.16 -19.73 14.67
CA ALA A 33 1.39 -19.90 13.23
C ALA A 33 0.29 -20.72 12.53
N ASP A 34 -0.22 -21.76 13.21
CA ASP A 34 -1.29 -22.61 12.67
C ASP A 34 -2.62 -21.85 12.54
N LYS A 35 -2.97 -21.03 13.53
CA LYS A 35 -4.17 -20.18 13.48
C LYS A 35 -4.04 -19.13 12.39
N LYS A 36 -2.84 -18.54 12.23
CA LYS A 36 -2.54 -17.59 11.15
C LYS A 36 -2.68 -18.24 9.78
N ARG A 37 -2.12 -19.44 9.60
CA ARG A 37 -2.22 -20.20 8.35
C ARG A 37 -3.68 -20.55 8.01
N ARG A 38 -4.47 -20.98 8.98
CA ARG A 38 -5.92 -21.25 8.79
C ARG A 38 -6.66 -19.99 8.38
N ALA A 39 -6.41 -18.85 9.05
CA ALA A 39 -7.05 -17.57 8.72
C ALA A 39 -6.75 -17.15 7.29
N LEU A 40 -5.49 -17.29 6.82
CA LEU A 40 -5.08 -16.97 5.45
C LEU A 40 -5.72 -17.91 4.40
N ASN A 41 -5.87 -19.21 4.71
CA ASN A 41 -6.56 -20.13 3.80
C ASN A 41 -8.06 -19.82 3.71
N VAL A 42 -8.69 -19.44 4.83
CA VAL A 42 -10.09 -19.00 4.86
C VAL A 42 -10.29 -17.69 4.10
N GLN A 43 -9.30 -16.77 4.12
CA GLN A 43 -9.33 -15.57 3.27
C GLN A 43 -9.42 -15.94 1.78
N ILE A 44 -8.61 -16.88 1.31
CA ILE A 44 -8.62 -17.33 -0.08
C ILE A 44 -10.00 -17.87 -0.46
N PHE A 45 -10.61 -18.66 0.42
CA PHE A 45 -11.97 -19.17 0.22
C PHE A 45 -12.99 -18.01 0.05
N TYR A 46 -12.95 -17.00 0.92
CA TYR A 46 -13.85 -15.84 0.80
C TYR A 46 -13.63 -15.05 -0.48
N VAL A 47 -12.37 -14.83 -0.89
CA VAL A 47 -12.05 -14.19 -2.16
C VAL A 47 -12.75 -14.90 -3.32
N PHE A 48 -12.59 -16.23 -3.42
CA PHE A 48 -13.16 -16.98 -4.51
C PHE A 48 -14.68 -17.07 -4.44
N MET A 49 -15.27 -17.09 -3.26
CA MET A 49 -16.73 -17.02 -3.09
C MET A 49 -17.30 -15.69 -3.57
N ILE A 50 -16.73 -14.56 -3.13
CA ILE A 50 -17.15 -13.23 -3.58
C ILE A 50 -17.03 -13.12 -5.10
N TYR A 51 -15.88 -13.55 -5.62
CA TYR A 51 -15.57 -13.46 -7.04
C TYR A 51 -16.52 -14.31 -7.89
N PHE A 52 -16.81 -15.54 -7.45
CA PHE A 52 -17.79 -16.41 -8.08
C PHE A 52 -19.19 -15.78 -8.10
N LEU A 53 -19.65 -15.26 -6.98
CA LEU A 53 -20.97 -14.63 -6.87
C LEU A 53 -21.08 -13.39 -7.76
N CYS A 54 -20.04 -12.56 -7.83
CA CYS A 54 -20.02 -11.40 -8.73
C CYS A 54 -20.10 -11.83 -10.20
N TYR A 55 -19.29 -12.82 -10.63
CA TYR A 55 -19.32 -13.28 -12.02
C TYR A 55 -20.56 -14.08 -12.37
N LEU A 56 -21.16 -14.79 -11.41
CA LEU A 56 -22.47 -15.41 -11.57
C LEU A 56 -23.53 -14.34 -11.86
N THR A 57 -23.55 -13.25 -11.11
CA THR A 57 -24.48 -12.13 -11.33
C THR A 57 -24.24 -11.47 -12.69
N LEU A 58 -22.99 -11.20 -13.06
CA LEU A 58 -22.64 -10.64 -14.37
C LEU A 58 -23.07 -11.56 -15.52
N TYR A 59 -22.86 -12.87 -15.37
CA TYR A 59 -23.26 -13.84 -16.38
C TYR A 59 -24.80 -13.92 -16.54
N LEU A 60 -25.53 -13.94 -15.42
CA LEU A 60 -26.99 -13.97 -15.45
C LEU A 60 -27.59 -12.69 -16.04
N TYR A 61 -26.93 -11.56 -15.90
CA TYR A 61 -27.39 -10.27 -16.43
C TYR A 61 -27.11 -10.12 -17.94
N TYR A 62 -25.88 -10.44 -18.36
CA TYR A 62 -25.45 -10.24 -19.75
C TYR A 62 -25.69 -11.46 -20.65
N GLU A 63 -25.84 -12.64 -20.10
CA GLU A 63 -26.03 -13.95 -20.79
C GLU A 63 -24.94 -14.28 -21.83
N LYS A 64 -23.74 -13.68 -21.68
CA LYS A 64 -22.60 -13.82 -22.60
C LYS A 64 -21.61 -14.87 -22.13
N LYS A 65 -21.37 -15.92 -22.91
CA LYS A 65 -20.35 -16.96 -22.61
C LYS A 65 -18.93 -16.39 -22.46
N SER A 66 -18.63 -15.26 -23.12
CA SER A 66 -17.34 -14.58 -23.00
C SER A 66 -17.02 -14.15 -21.57
N ILE A 67 -18.02 -13.79 -20.76
CA ILE A 67 -17.86 -13.42 -19.35
C ILE A 67 -17.41 -14.63 -18.53
N LEU A 68 -17.99 -15.81 -18.77
CA LEU A 68 -17.62 -17.04 -18.09
C LEU A 68 -16.18 -17.47 -18.44
N ILE A 69 -15.81 -17.40 -19.72
CA ILE A 69 -14.43 -17.69 -20.16
C ILE A 69 -13.45 -16.72 -19.50
N PHE A 70 -13.79 -15.44 -19.45
CA PHE A 70 -12.96 -14.40 -18.83
C PHE A 70 -12.79 -14.62 -17.34
N TYR A 71 -13.86 -15.01 -16.63
CA TYR A 71 -13.80 -15.45 -15.22
C TYR A 71 -12.81 -16.60 -15.02
N LEU A 72 -12.92 -17.67 -15.84
CA LEU A 72 -12.04 -18.84 -15.72
C LEU A 72 -10.57 -18.49 -15.97
N LEU A 73 -10.27 -17.65 -16.95
CA LEU A 73 -8.92 -17.19 -17.23
C LEU A 73 -8.32 -16.42 -16.04
N GLN A 74 -9.09 -15.51 -15.44
CA GLN A 74 -8.65 -14.76 -14.27
C GLN A 74 -8.43 -15.64 -13.05
N MET A 75 -9.30 -16.64 -12.84
CA MET A 75 -9.15 -17.64 -11.78
C MET A 75 -7.85 -18.43 -11.96
N ILE A 76 -7.59 -18.94 -13.16
CA ILE A 76 -6.36 -19.70 -13.46
C ILE A 76 -5.13 -18.85 -13.19
N VAL A 77 -5.10 -17.61 -13.71
CA VAL A 77 -3.95 -16.69 -13.50
C VAL A 77 -3.74 -16.40 -12.00
N SER A 78 -4.82 -16.07 -11.28
CA SER A 78 -4.73 -15.72 -9.85
C SER A 78 -4.26 -16.91 -9.00
N ILE A 79 -4.83 -18.10 -9.21
CA ILE A 79 -4.42 -19.32 -8.47
C ILE A 79 -2.97 -19.67 -8.81
N THR A 80 -2.61 -19.67 -10.10
CA THR A 80 -1.24 -19.98 -10.55
C THR A 80 -0.24 -19.01 -9.93
N TYR A 81 -0.54 -17.70 -9.95
CA TYR A 81 0.31 -16.69 -9.32
C TYR A 81 0.47 -16.94 -7.82
N MET A 82 -0.63 -17.12 -7.08
CA MET A 82 -0.60 -17.31 -5.63
C MET A 82 0.20 -18.56 -5.24
N VAL A 83 -0.01 -19.67 -5.95
CA VAL A 83 0.67 -20.94 -5.66
C VAL A 83 2.16 -20.86 -6.02
N SER A 84 2.47 -20.43 -7.25
CA SER A 84 3.86 -20.35 -7.74
C SER A 84 4.69 -19.35 -6.95
N TYR A 85 4.13 -18.19 -6.60
CA TYR A 85 4.84 -17.18 -5.84
C TYR A 85 5.29 -17.68 -4.47
N HIS A 86 4.42 -18.40 -3.74
CA HIS A 86 4.76 -18.96 -2.43
C HIS A 86 5.64 -20.22 -2.50
N ALA A 87 5.57 -20.97 -3.61
CA ALA A 87 6.48 -22.08 -3.86
C ALA A 87 7.91 -21.58 -4.09
N ILE A 88 8.07 -20.49 -4.85
CA ILE A 88 9.37 -19.89 -5.17
C ILE A 88 9.93 -19.13 -3.96
N TYR A 89 9.10 -18.33 -3.28
CA TYR A 89 9.51 -17.42 -2.19
C TYR A 89 8.95 -17.86 -0.85
N LYS A 90 9.61 -18.81 -0.17
CA LYS A 90 9.17 -19.33 1.14
C LYS A 90 9.05 -18.27 2.23
N GLY A 91 9.86 -17.19 2.16
CA GLY A 91 9.81 -16.03 3.08
C GLY A 91 8.77 -14.98 2.75
N SER A 92 7.98 -15.13 1.68
CA SER A 92 6.98 -14.14 1.26
C SER A 92 5.75 -14.12 2.16
N SER A 93 5.07 -12.96 2.19
CA SER A 93 3.85 -12.79 2.99
C SER A 93 2.60 -13.18 2.20
N ARG A 94 1.88 -14.19 2.69
CA ARG A 94 0.59 -14.60 2.11
C ARG A 94 -0.50 -13.53 2.24
N LEU A 95 -0.47 -12.72 3.31
CA LEU A 95 -1.45 -11.65 3.49
C LEU A 95 -1.35 -10.61 2.36
N ILE A 96 -0.13 -10.21 2.01
CA ILE A 96 0.12 -9.27 0.90
C ILE A 96 -0.40 -9.86 -0.42
N THR A 97 -0.07 -11.12 -0.70
CA THR A 97 -0.49 -11.77 -1.95
C THR A 97 -2.01 -11.90 -2.02
N ASN A 98 -2.68 -12.32 -0.92
CA ASN A 98 -4.14 -12.45 -0.86
C ASN A 98 -4.82 -11.10 -1.11
N ASN A 99 -4.40 -10.04 -0.40
CA ASN A 99 -4.99 -8.70 -0.53
C ASN A 99 -4.74 -8.11 -1.92
N MET A 100 -3.51 -8.25 -2.46
CA MET A 100 -3.18 -7.79 -3.81
C MET A 100 -4.04 -8.48 -4.88
N SER A 101 -4.15 -9.81 -4.81
CA SER A 101 -4.97 -10.58 -5.75
C SER A 101 -6.45 -10.19 -5.63
N PHE A 102 -6.97 -10.02 -4.41
CA PHE A 102 -8.36 -9.65 -4.20
C PHE A 102 -8.68 -8.24 -4.73
N LEU A 103 -7.79 -7.25 -4.52
CA LEU A 103 -7.95 -5.91 -5.09
C LEU A 103 -8.02 -5.94 -6.62
N LEU A 104 -7.13 -6.70 -7.27
CA LEU A 104 -7.18 -6.89 -8.72
C LEU A 104 -8.50 -7.54 -9.18
N LEU A 105 -8.96 -8.56 -8.45
CA LEU A 105 -10.20 -9.27 -8.77
C LEU A 105 -11.43 -8.36 -8.63
N ILE A 106 -11.51 -7.50 -7.60
CA ILE A 106 -12.55 -6.47 -7.46
C ILE A 106 -12.50 -5.50 -8.65
N GLY A 107 -11.31 -5.03 -9.02
CA GLY A 107 -11.11 -4.17 -10.18
C GLY A 107 -11.65 -4.83 -11.48
N TYR A 108 -11.33 -6.11 -11.71
CA TYR A 108 -11.82 -6.82 -12.88
C TYR A 108 -13.35 -7.00 -12.90
N VAL A 109 -13.98 -7.27 -11.76
CA VAL A 109 -15.44 -7.33 -11.63
C VAL A 109 -16.06 -6.00 -12.05
N MET A 110 -15.61 -4.91 -11.45
CA MET A 110 -16.16 -3.58 -11.72
C MET A 110 -15.90 -3.14 -13.16
N LEU A 111 -14.70 -3.37 -13.68
CA LEU A 111 -14.41 -3.06 -15.08
C LEU A 111 -15.21 -3.93 -16.05
N THR A 112 -15.41 -5.22 -15.77
CA THR A 112 -16.28 -6.09 -16.59
C THR A 112 -17.71 -5.57 -16.63
N ARG A 113 -18.17 -4.98 -15.53
CA ARG A 113 -19.48 -4.33 -15.42
C ARG A 113 -19.56 -3.02 -16.20
N LEU A 114 -18.53 -2.18 -16.13
CA LEU A 114 -18.51 -0.84 -16.71
C LEU A 114 -18.14 -0.85 -18.18
N ASP A 115 -17.05 -1.55 -18.53
CA ASP A 115 -16.52 -1.66 -19.90
C ASP A 115 -15.66 -2.93 -20.02
N PHE A 116 -16.18 -3.91 -20.76
CA PHE A 116 -15.53 -5.20 -20.93
C PHE A 116 -14.21 -5.14 -21.69
N ASP A 117 -14.04 -4.16 -22.61
CA ASP A 117 -12.78 -4.01 -23.34
C ASP A 117 -11.69 -3.40 -22.48
N LEU A 118 -12.02 -2.45 -21.59
CA LEU A 118 -11.11 -1.96 -20.58
C LEU A 118 -10.70 -3.07 -19.60
N ALA A 119 -11.66 -3.91 -19.18
CA ALA A 119 -11.37 -5.07 -18.32
C ALA A 119 -10.36 -6.03 -18.97
N LYS A 120 -10.53 -6.36 -20.26
CA LYS A 120 -9.60 -7.21 -21.02
C LYS A 120 -8.21 -6.58 -21.12
N LYS A 121 -8.13 -5.30 -21.47
CA LYS A 121 -6.85 -4.57 -21.55
C LYS A 121 -6.13 -4.60 -20.21
N GLN A 122 -6.81 -4.24 -19.12
CA GLN A 122 -6.20 -4.25 -17.78
C GLN A 122 -5.76 -5.66 -17.36
N PHE A 123 -6.55 -6.69 -17.64
CA PHE A 123 -6.20 -8.07 -17.31
C PHE A 123 -4.92 -8.53 -18.03
N ILE A 124 -4.79 -8.21 -19.33
CA ILE A 124 -3.59 -8.57 -20.11
C ILE A 124 -2.35 -7.89 -19.53
N PHE A 125 -2.39 -6.57 -19.35
CA PHE A 125 -1.27 -5.83 -18.78
C PHE A 125 -0.93 -6.26 -17.35
N ALA A 126 -1.93 -6.44 -16.50
CA ALA A 126 -1.70 -6.91 -15.14
C ALA A 126 -1.11 -8.32 -15.10
N THR A 127 -1.55 -9.23 -15.99
CA THR A 127 -1.00 -10.60 -16.07
C THR A 127 0.47 -10.57 -16.48
N ILE A 128 0.84 -9.78 -17.49
CA ILE A 128 2.24 -9.59 -17.89
C ILE A 128 3.05 -9.05 -16.71
N MET A 129 2.51 -8.04 -16.01
CA MET A 129 3.20 -7.43 -14.88
C MET A 129 3.27 -8.32 -13.65
N LEU A 130 2.31 -9.20 -13.40
CA LEU A 130 2.42 -10.22 -12.36
C LEU A 130 3.61 -11.16 -12.60
N VAL A 131 3.86 -11.53 -13.87
CA VAL A 131 5.04 -12.32 -14.24
C VAL A 131 6.33 -11.51 -14.03
N VAL A 132 6.38 -10.25 -14.50
CA VAL A 132 7.55 -9.38 -14.34
C VAL A 132 7.85 -9.12 -12.86
N THR A 133 6.82 -8.80 -12.07
CA THR A 133 6.99 -8.49 -10.64
C THR A 133 7.32 -9.72 -9.81
N ALA A 134 7.08 -10.93 -10.31
CA ALA A 134 7.57 -12.15 -9.66
C ALA A 134 9.10 -12.20 -9.58
N PHE A 135 9.83 -11.49 -10.45
CA PHE A 135 11.30 -11.40 -10.39
C PHE A 135 11.82 -10.27 -9.47
N VAL A 136 10.95 -9.33 -9.07
CA VAL A 136 11.36 -8.20 -8.23
C VAL A 136 11.98 -8.63 -6.89
N PRO A 137 11.47 -9.63 -6.14
CA PRO A 137 12.12 -10.08 -4.92
C PRO A 137 13.54 -10.60 -5.15
N LEU A 138 13.80 -11.30 -6.26
CA LEU A 138 15.16 -11.75 -6.61
C LEU A 138 16.07 -10.55 -6.85
N PHE A 139 15.58 -9.52 -7.52
CA PHE A 139 16.33 -8.29 -7.76
C PHE A 139 16.68 -7.59 -6.45
N VAL A 140 15.72 -7.40 -5.54
CA VAL A 140 15.94 -6.78 -4.23
C VAL A 140 16.98 -7.52 -3.41
N VAL A 141 16.94 -8.87 -3.43
CA VAL A 141 17.87 -9.71 -2.65
C VAL A 141 19.27 -9.75 -3.27
N LYS A 142 19.38 -9.82 -4.61
CA LYS A 142 20.67 -10.02 -5.29
C LYS A 142 21.48 -8.74 -5.57
N PHE A 143 20.81 -7.57 -5.61
CA PHE A 143 21.44 -6.32 -5.98
C PHE A 143 21.48 -5.29 -4.84
N PRO A 144 22.34 -5.48 -3.81
CA PRO A 144 22.46 -4.51 -2.71
C PRO A 144 23.04 -3.15 -3.15
N GLN A 145 23.61 -3.06 -4.37
CA GLN A 145 24.20 -1.84 -4.92
C GLN A 145 23.18 -0.74 -5.20
N ILE A 146 21.87 -1.08 -5.30
CA ILE A 146 20.78 -0.12 -5.49
C ILE A 146 20.78 0.99 -4.42
N LYS A 147 21.32 0.73 -3.23
CA LYS A 147 21.48 1.73 -2.15
C LYS A 147 22.38 2.91 -2.54
N LYS A 148 23.29 2.70 -3.50
CA LYS A 148 24.31 3.68 -3.84
C LYS A 148 23.93 4.61 -5.01
N TRP A 149 22.78 4.42 -5.65
CA TRP A 149 22.42 5.04 -6.93
C TRP A 149 21.60 6.34 -6.77
N ASN A 150 21.76 7.09 -5.67
CA ASN A 150 20.97 8.30 -5.43
C ASN A 150 21.04 9.34 -6.55
N ILE A 151 22.23 9.58 -7.13
CA ILE A 151 22.40 10.53 -8.26
C ILE A 151 21.68 10.01 -9.50
N PHE A 152 21.83 8.70 -9.79
CA PHE A 152 21.11 8.08 -10.92
C PHE A 152 19.58 8.23 -10.75
N TYR A 153 19.04 7.96 -9.56
CA TYR A 153 17.61 8.12 -9.28
C TYR A 153 17.14 9.57 -9.47
N ALA A 154 17.96 10.55 -9.04
CA ALA A 154 17.64 11.96 -9.21
C ALA A 154 17.61 12.35 -10.70
N VAL A 155 18.67 12.07 -11.44
CA VAL A 155 18.80 12.46 -12.84
C VAL A 155 17.79 11.72 -13.72
N PHE A 156 17.69 10.41 -13.57
CA PHE A 156 16.76 9.59 -14.34
C PHE A 156 15.31 9.93 -14.03
N GLY A 157 14.96 10.10 -12.74
CA GLY A 157 13.58 10.42 -12.33
C GLY A 157 13.11 11.77 -12.84
N ILE A 158 13.92 12.82 -12.67
CA ILE A 158 13.60 14.17 -13.19
C ILE A 158 13.58 14.15 -14.72
N GLY A 159 14.58 13.53 -15.36
CA GLY A 159 14.63 13.42 -16.81
C GLY A 159 13.41 12.68 -17.38
N PHE A 160 12.94 11.64 -16.70
CA PHE A 160 11.77 10.88 -17.15
C PHE A 160 10.47 11.67 -16.96
N LEU A 161 10.31 12.47 -15.88
CA LEU A 161 9.20 13.42 -15.78
C LEU A 161 9.23 14.42 -16.93
N CYS A 162 10.37 15.02 -17.19
CA CYS A 162 10.51 16.02 -18.25
C CYS A 162 10.19 15.50 -19.67
N THR A 163 10.06 14.18 -19.88
CA THR A 163 9.65 13.62 -21.20
C THR A 163 8.27 14.07 -21.65
N VAL A 164 7.41 14.47 -20.71
CA VAL A 164 6.06 15.00 -21.01
C VAL A 164 6.15 16.31 -21.83
N PHE A 165 7.19 17.10 -21.62
CA PHE A 165 7.39 18.37 -22.36
C PHE A 165 7.97 18.19 -23.76
N ILE A 166 8.32 16.95 -24.17
CA ILE A 166 8.84 16.67 -25.49
C ILE A 166 7.68 16.71 -26.50
N PRO A 167 7.77 17.57 -27.56
CA PRO A 167 6.76 17.61 -28.61
C PRO A 167 6.52 16.22 -29.23
N HIS A 168 5.26 15.91 -29.54
CA HIS A 168 4.80 14.64 -30.11
C HIS A 168 4.90 13.40 -29.19
N VAL A 169 5.47 13.52 -27.99
CA VAL A 169 5.54 12.47 -26.96
C VAL A 169 4.53 12.77 -25.85
N GLY A 170 4.54 14.00 -25.36
CA GLY A 170 3.55 14.48 -24.37
C GLY A 170 2.17 14.63 -24.99
N VAL A 171 1.15 14.21 -24.24
CA VAL A 171 -0.27 14.28 -24.65
C VAL A 171 -1.06 14.93 -23.55
N ASP A 172 -1.81 15.99 -23.90
CA ASP A 172 -2.79 16.58 -23.00
C ASP A 172 -4.02 15.68 -22.91
N LYS A 173 -4.35 15.27 -21.68
CA LYS A 173 -5.57 14.53 -21.38
C LYS A 173 -6.28 15.20 -20.20
N TYR A 174 -7.54 15.53 -20.40
CA TYR A 174 -8.38 16.13 -19.36
C TYR A 174 -7.82 17.44 -18.77
N GLY A 175 -7.08 18.23 -19.57
CA GLY A 175 -6.49 19.49 -19.15
C GLY A 175 -5.19 19.34 -18.35
N SER A 176 -4.57 18.19 -18.33
CA SER A 176 -3.27 17.95 -17.69
C SER A 176 -2.25 17.40 -18.71
N ASN A 177 -1.05 18.00 -18.72
CA ASN A 177 0.06 17.63 -19.59
C ASN A 177 0.96 16.59 -18.91
N ASN A 178 0.38 15.51 -18.38
CA ASN A 178 1.08 14.52 -17.56
C ASN A 178 1.06 13.10 -18.16
N TRP A 179 0.72 12.98 -19.45
CA TRP A 179 0.72 11.72 -20.18
C TRP A 179 1.73 11.72 -21.30
N ILE A 180 2.33 10.56 -21.55
CA ILE A 180 3.11 10.29 -22.75
C ILE A 180 2.42 9.18 -23.55
N SER A 181 2.53 9.26 -24.89
CA SER A 181 2.01 8.24 -25.79
C SER A 181 3.10 7.78 -26.74
N ILE A 182 3.42 6.49 -26.69
CA ILE A 182 4.43 5.87 -27.54
C ILE A 182 3.80 4.61 -28.18
N GLY A 183 3.74 4.60 -29.51
CA GLY A 183 3.21 3.43 -30.24
C GLY A 183 1.76 3.07 -29.91
N GLY A 184 0.92 4.06 -29.55
CA GLY A 184 -0.48 3.86 -29.17
C GLY A 184 -0.71 3.43 -27.70
N ILE A 185 0.36 3.25 -26.92
CA ILE A 185 0.29 3.00 -25.49
C ILE A 185 0.48 4.32 -24.75
N SER A 186 -0.52 4.73 -23.98
CA SER A 186 -0.42 5.92 -23.13
C SER A 186 -0.05 5.51 -21.70
N MET A 187 0.95 6.20 -21.12
CA MET A 187 1.37 6.01 -19.74
C MET A 187 1.61 7.34 -19.04
N GLN A 188 1.52 7.34 -17.74
CA GLN A 188 1.78 8.50 -16.89
C GLN A 188 3.16 8.34 -16.24
N PRO A 189 4.16 9.19 -16.58
CA PRO A 189 5.52 9.07 -16.05
C PRO A 189 5.58 9.12 -14.53
N MET A 190 4.77 9.96 -13.89
CA MET A 190 4.68 10.10 -12.44
C MET A 190 4.49 8.75 -11.74
N GLU A 191 3.70 7.85 -12.32
CA GLU A 191 3.44 6.53 -11.73
C GLU A 191 4.71 5.67 -11.59
N ILE A 192 5.64 5.77 -12.52
CA ILE A 192 6.95 5.08 -12.44
C ILE A 192 7.93 5.89 -11.59
N VAL A 193 7.93 7.23 -11.75
CA VAL A 193 8.87 8.10 -11.05
C VAL A 193 8.60 8.10 -9.54
N LYS A 194 7.38 7.87 -9.06
CA LYS A 194 7.13 7.72 -7.61
C LYS A 194 7.95 6.59 -6.98
N ILE A 195 8.19 5.49 -7.72
CA ILE A 195 9.06 4.40 -7.26
C ILE A 195 10.51 4.89 -7.18
N ILE A 196 10.99 5.56 -8.22
CA ILE A 196 12.34 6.11 -8.29
C ILE A 196 12.58 7.16 -7.22
N PHE A 197 11.58 8.01 -6.95
CA PHE A 197 11.62 9.04 -5.93
C PHE A 197 11.77 8.47 -4.51
N VAL A 198 11.05 7.40 -4.18
CA VAL A 198 11.22 6.70 -2.90
C VAL A 198 12.63 6.12 -2.77
N PHE A 199 13.17 5.50 -3.83
CA PHE A 199 14.57 5.02 -3.85
C PHE A 199 15.57 6.17 -3.72
N PHE A 200 15.33 7.30 -4.40
CA PHE A 200 16.15 8.50 -4.27
C PHE A 200 16.21 8.98 -2.83
N LEU A 201 15.05 9.18 -2.19
CA LEU A 201 14.97 9.64 -0.80
C LEU A 201 15.64 8.65 0.17
N ALA A 202 15.34 7.35 0.03
CA ALA A 202 15.91 6.31 0.89
C ALA A 202 17.44 6.27 0.82
N SER A 203 17.99 6.31 -0.42
CA SER A 203 19.44 6.32 -0.65
C SER A 203 20.10 7.62 -0.18
N SER A 204 19.44 8.76 -0.36
CA SER A 204 19.98 10.07 0.03
C SER A 204 19.97 10.25 1.55
N PHE A 205 18.89 9.85 2.23
CA PHE A 205 18.81 9.95 3.69
C PHE A 205 19.78 8.98 4.41
N GLU A 206 20.00 7.78 3.85
CA GLU A 206 21.02 6.86 4.39
C GLU A 206 22.44 7.45 4.31
N LYS A 207 22.74 8.18 3.23
CA LYS A 207 24.07 8.79 3.01
C LYS A 207 24.25 10.12 3.72
N ALA A 208 23.18 10.84 4.08
CA ALA A 208 23.25 12.18 4.65
C ALA A 208 23.91 12.16 6.04
N LYS A 209 25.13 12.67 6.13
CA LYS A 209 25.89 12.81 7.39
C LYS A 209 25.79 14.22 8.00
N ASN A 210 25.59 15.23 7.17
CA ASN A 210 25.64 16.64 7.53
C ASN A 210 24.38 17.37 7.06
N PHE A 211 24.14 18.54 7.65
CA PHE A 211 23.04 19.43 7.23
C PHE A 211 23.10 19.80 5.75
N LYS A 212 24.30 19.98 5.18
CA LYS A 212 24.46 20.27 3.74
C LYS A 212 23.96 19.15 2.83
N ASP A 213 24.17 17.90 3.20
CA ASP A 213 23.71 16.74 2.41
C ASP A 213 22.18 16.60 2.50
N MET A 214 21.63 16.88 3.69
CA MET A 214 20.18 16.94 3.88
C MET A 214 19.55 18.02 3.01
N MET A 215 20.16 19.22 2.99
CA MET A 215 19.68 20.36 2.19
C MET A 215 19.71 20.06 0.68
N LYS A 216 20.76 19.38 0.17
CA LYS A 216 20.81 18.90 -1.22
C LYS A 216 19.64 17.97 -1.56
N THR A 217 19.34 17.03 -0.64
CA THR A 217 18.20 16.10 -0.81
C THR A 217 16.88 16.87 -0.87
N ILE A 218 16.69 17.87 0.02
CA ILE A 218 15.50 18.73 0.04
C ILE A 218 15.35 19.50 -1.28
N CYS A 219 16.44 20.11 -1.77
CA CYS A 219 16.40 20.87 -3.03
C CYS A 219 16.04 19.97 -4.22
N VAL A 220 16.64 18.77 -4.32
CA VAL A 220 16.33 17.84 -5.41
C VAL A 220 14.91 17.30 -5.29
N ALA A 221 14.43 16.98 -4.08
CA ALA A 221 13.04 16.59 -3.85
C ALA A 221 12.06 17.71 -4.26
N GLY A 222 12.39 18.95 -3.93
CA GLY A 222 11.65 20.14 -4.37
C GLY A 222 11.60 20.26 -5.90
N LEU A 223 12.69 19.94 -6.60
CA LEU A 223 12.72 19.96 -8.06
C LEU A 223 11.76 18.93 -8.68
N PHE A 224 11.68 17.70 -8.13
CA PHE A 224 10.66 16.72 -8.57
C PHE A 224 9.23 17.29 -8.44
N MET A 225 8.93 17.95 -7.32
CA MET A 225 7.60 18.53 -7.08
C MET A 225 7.32 19.71 -8.01
N LEU A 226 8.33 20.56 -8.28
CA LEU A 226 8.20 21.69 -9.22
C LEU A 226 7.90 21.20 -10.63
N VAL A 227 8.55 20.12 -11.09
CA VAL A 227 8.26 19.53 -12.41
C VAL A 227 6.82 19.01 -12.46
N LEU A 228 6.33 18.31 -11.43
CA LEU A 228 4.95 17.83 -11.37
C LEU A 228 3.93 18.98 -11.36
N VAL A 229 4.22 20.09 -10.69
CA VAL A 229 3.38 21.29 -10.74
C VAL A 229 3.40 21.89 -12.17
N ALA A 230 4.54 21.93 -12.84
CA ALA A 230 4.65 22.40 -14.22
C ALA A 230 3.89 21.49 -15.22
N GLU A 231 3.81 20.17 -14.95
CA GLU A 231 2.98 19.21 -15.68
C GLU A 231 1.47 19.35 -15.37
N THR A 232 1.11 20.22 -14.44
CA THR A 232 -0.26 20.34 -13.88
C THR A 232 -0.78 19.08 -13.18
N ASP A 233 0.14 18.21 -12.73
CA ASP A 233 -0.18 17.03 -11.92
C ASP A 233 -0.10 17.34 -10.43
N LEU A 234 -1.12 18.06 -9.93
CA LEU A 234 -1.18 18.42 -8.52
C LEU A 234 -1.42 17.22 -7.61
N GLY A 235 -2.13 16.19 -8.08
CA GLY A 235 -2.32 14.95 -7.35
C GLY A 235 -1.00 14.23 -7.08
N GLY A 236 -0.18 14.08 -8.13
CA GLY A 236 1.17 13.56 -8.02
C GLY A 236 2.06 14.41 -7.11
N ALA A 237 2.04 15.73 -7.27
CA ALA A 237 2.83 16.66 -6.43
C ALA A 237 2.50 16.50 -4.93
N VAL A 238 1.22 16.36 -4.56
CA VAL A 238 0.80 16.12 -3.17
C VAL A 238 1.31 14.76 -2.66
N ILE A 239 1.25 13.69 -3.45
CA ILE A 239 1.80 12.38 -3.06
C ILE A 239 3.30 12.48 -2.80
N PHE A 240 4.06 13.09 -3.71
CA PHE A 240 5.51 13.28 -3.55
C PHE A 240 5.85 14.12 -2.32
N PHE A 241 5.11 15.21 -2.10
CA PHE A 241 5.27 16.04 -0.92
C PHE A 241 5.04 15.28 0.39
N MET A 242 3.96 14.51 0.47
CA MET A 242 3.65 13.72 1.67
C MET A 242 4.68 12.61 1.92
N VAL A 243 5.11 11.92 0.87
CA VAL A 243 6.18 10.93 0.95
C VAL A 243 7.48 11.57 1.45
N PHE A 244 7.83 12.74 0.89
CA PHE A 244 9.03 13.48 1.30
C PHE A 244 8.99 13.89 2.77
N VAL A 245 7.91 14.54 3.22
CA VAL A 245 7.76 15.01 4.61
C VAL A 245 7.82 13.85 5.60
N MET A 246 7.11 12.75 5.30
CA MET A 246 7.07 11.59 6.17
C MET A 246 8.40 10.84 6.22
N MET A 247 9.10 10.69 5.09
CA MET A 247 10.43 10.08 5.05
C MET A 247 11.48 10.99 5.71
N LEU A 248 11.39 12.30 5.56
CA LEU A 248 12.26 13.27 6.25
C LEU A 248 12.05 13.22 7.78
N TYR A 249 10.79 13.10 8.22
CA TYR A 249 10.47 12.86 9.62
C TYR A 249 11.10 11.57 10.14
N LEU A 250 10.97 10.46 9.39
CA LEU A 250 11.57 9.18 9.79
C LEU A 250 13.11 9.26 9.88
N ALA A 251 13.74 9.98 8.95
CA ALA A 251 15.19 10.14 8.91
C ALA A 251 15.75 11.02 10.03
N THR A 252 14.99 12.01 10.49
CA THR A 252 15.46 13.00 11.48
C THR A 252 14.93 12.79 12.89
N GLY A 253 13.80 12.11 13.06
CA GLY A 253 13.09 11.91 14.32
C GLY A 253 12.45 13.18 14.91
N LYS A 254 12.43 14.31 14.18
CA LYS A 254 11.96 15.61 14.68
C LYS A 254 10.48 15.84 14.35
N HIS A 255 9.61 15.87 15.35
CA HIS A 255 8.17 16.14 15.17
C HIS A 255 7.88 17.53 14.54
N SER A 256 8.79 18.52 14.73
CA SER A 256 8.68 19.83 14.09
C SER A 256 8.59 19.76 12.55
N ILE A 257 9.13 18.70 11.93
CA ILE A 257 9.03 18.49 10.49
C ILE A 257 7.60 18.17 10.04
N LEU A 258 6.86 17.40 10.83
CA LEU A 258 5.45 17.12 10.53
C LEU A 258 4.60 18.39 10.62
N ILE A 259 4.82 19.17 11.70
CA ILE A 259 4.10 20.43 11.90
C ILE A 259 4.50 21.45 10.82
N GLY A 260 5.81 21.64 10.61
CA GLY A 260 6.35 22.58 9.62
C GLY A 260 6.00 22.16 8.18
N GLY A 261 6.01 20.84 7.88
CA GLY A 261 5.56 20.30 6.60
C GLY A 261 4.06 20.53 6.39
N GLY A 262 3.23 20.23 7.39
CA GLY A 262 1.80 20.46 7.30
C GLY A 262 1.45 21.94 7.09
N LEU A 263 1.98 22.82 7.93
CA LEU A 263 1.76 24.27 7.81
C LEU A 263 2.36 24.84 6.53
N GLY A 264 3.61 24.50 6.21
CA GLY A 264 4.29 24.96 5.01
C GLY A 264 3.60 24.47 3.73
N GLY A 265 3.17 23.21 3.70
CA GLY A 265 2.38 22.65 2.59
C GLY A 265 1.04 23.35 2.40
N SER A 266 0.33 23.63 3.49
CA SER A 266 -0.94 24.38 3.43
C SER A 266 -0.74 25.82 2.92
N VAL A 267 0.28 26.51 3.41
CA VAL A 267 0.63 27.86 2.93
C VAL A 267 1.01 27.82 1.44
N LEU A 268 1.85 26.86 1.03
CA LEU A 268 2.23 26.71 -0.38
C LEU A 268 1.03 26.40 -1.27
N ALA A 269 0.08 25.58 -0.81
CA ALA A 269 -1.14 25.28 -1.56
C ALA A 269 -2.02 26.54 -1.74
N VAL A 270 -2.22 27.33 -0.66
CA VAL A 270 -3.02 28.55 -0.72
C VAL A 270 -2.34 29.63 -1.58
N VAL A 271 -1.05 29.88 -1.36
CA VAL A 271 -0.28 30.86 -2.14
C VAL A 271 -0.18 30.42 -3.60
N GLY A 272 0.11 29.14 -3.84
CA GLY A 272 0.15 28.54 -5.19
C GLY A 272 -1.19 28.73 -5.91
N TYR A 273 -2.30 28.46 -5.25
CA TYR A 273 -3.63 28.70 -5.80
C TYR A 273 -3.85 30.19 -6.13
N MET A 274 -3.54 31.12 -5.20
CA MET A 274 -3.72 32.54 -5.42
C MET A 274 -2.91 33.09 -6.59
N LEU A 275 -1.68 32.62 -6.76
CA LEU A 275 -0.77 33.05 -7.82
C LEU A 275 -1.11 32.42 -9.17
N LEU A 276 -1.56 31.17 -9.17
CA LEU A 276 -1.68 30.37 -10.39
C LEU A 276 -3.13 30.17 -10.86
N LYS A 277 -4.15 30.65 -10.11
CA LYS A 277 -5.56 30.48 -10.45
C LYS A 277 -5.92 30.96 -11.87
N ASN A 278 -5.25 31.99 -12.35
CA ASN A 278 -5.48 32.56 -13.69
C ASN A 278 -4.78 31.75 -14.81
N HIS A 279 -3.79 30.94 -14.46
CA HIS A 279 -3.05 30.09 -15.41
C HIS A 279 -3.56 28.66 -15.44
N PHE A 280 -4.17 28.18 -14.34
CA PHE A 280 -4.68 26.83 -14.19
C PHE A 280 -6.21 26.83 -14.04
N SER A 281 -6.92 27.14 -15.11
CA SER A 281 -8.40 27.17 -15.11
C SER A 281 -9.05 25.89 -14.61
N HIS A 282 -8.44 24.71 -14.94
CA HIS A 282 -8.93 23.39 -14.47
C HIS A 282 -8.76 23.20 -12.96
N VAL A 283 -7.81 23.87 -12.28
CA VAL A 283 -7.69 23.82 -10.82
C VAL A 283 -8.83 24.58 -10.16
N THR A 284 -9.13 25.76 -10.69
CA THR A 284 -10.28 26.55 -10.23
C THR A 284 -11.58 25.78 -10.42
N MET A 285 -11.80 25.19 -11.60
CA MET A 285 -12.98 24.37 -11.87
C MET A 285 -13.11 23.18 -10.89
N ARG A 286 -12.01 22.53 -10.51
CA ARG A 286 -12.05 21.42 -9.52
C ARG A 286 -12.38 21.90 -8.11
N ILE A 287 -11.93 23.11 -7.73
CA ILE A 287 -12.25 23.72 -6.43
C ILE A 287 -13.71 24.15 -6.39
N ASP A 288 -14.22 24.78 -7.44
CA ASP A 288 -15.62 25.16 -7.55
C ASP A 288 -16.54 23.94 -7.53
N ALA A 289 -16.19 22.90 -8.30
CA ALA A 289 -16.87 21.60 -8.29
C ALA A 289 -16.85 20.92 -6.91
N TRP A 290 -15.78 21.10 -6.15
CA TRP A 290 -15.68 20.57 -4.80
C TRP A 290 -16.51 21.35 -3.79
N LEU A 291 -16.48 22.68 -3.84
CA LEU A 291 -17.23 23.52 -2.91
C LEU A 291 -18.74 23.42 -3.15
N ASN A 292 -19.17 23.61 -4.40
CA ASN A 292 -20.60 23.72 -4.77
C ASN A 292 -20.94 22.80 -5.97
N PRO A 293 -20.83 21.45 -5.86
CA PRO A 293 -21.03 20.55 -7.00
C PRO A 293 -22.44 20.63 -7.62
N ILE A 294 -23.45 20.96 -6.82
CA ILE A 294 -24.84 21.07 -7.29
C ILE A 294 -25.05 22.37 -8.07
N GLU A 295 -24.42 23.47 -7.68
CA GLU A 295 -24.50 24.75 -8.40
C GLU A 295 -23.84 24.63 -9.78
N TYR A 296 -22.75 23.85 -9.89
CA TYR A 296 -22.03 23.62 -11.15
C TYR A 296 -22.38 22.29 -11.81
N ILE A 297 -23.59 21.76 -11.57
CA ILE A 297 -23.97 20.42 -12.02
C ILE A 297 -24.01 20.30 -13.55
N ASP A 298 -24.31 21.37 -14.28
CA ASP A 298 -24.32 21.37 -15.75
C ASP A 298 -22.91 21.49 -16.37
N GLY A 299 -21.86 21.41 -15.55
CA GLY A 299 -20.46 21.55 -15.98
C GLY A 299 -19.47 20.80 -15.11
N SER A 300 -18.54 21.56 -14.50
CA SER A 300 -17.43 21.01 -13.71
C SER A 300 -17.86 20.20 -12.48
N GLY A 301 -19.02 20.51 -11.89
CA GLY A 301 -19.56 19.83 -10.71
C GLY A 301 -20.23 18.48 -10.99
N TYR A 302 -20.57 18.21 -12.27
CA TYR A 302 -21.35 17.03 -12.66
C TYR A 302 -20.75 15.70 -12.13
N GLN A 303 -19.44 15.51 -12.30
CA GLN A 303 -18.76 14.28 -11.86
C GLN A 303 -18.90 14.03 -10.37
N VAL A 304 -18.67 15.09 -9.56
CA VAL A 304 -18.74 15.00 -8.08
C VAL A 304 -20.18 14.84 -7.63
N ALA A 305 -21.13 15.58 -8.22
CA ALA A 305 -22.55 15.44 -7.91
C ALA A 305 -23.06 14.02 -8.21
N GLN A 306 -22.77 13.48 -9.40
CA GLN A 306 -23.16 12.13 -9.78
C GLN A 306 -22.53 11.07 -8.87
N SER A 307 -21.26 11.25 -8.44
CA SER A 307 -20.62 10.33 -7.51
C SER A 307 -21.32 10.32 -6.14
N LEU A 308 -21.75 11.46 -5.64
CA LEU A 308 -22.50 11.57 -4.38
C LEU A 308 -23.90 10.96 -4.52
N PHE A 309 -24.58 11.17 -5.64
CA PHE A 309 -25.87 10.54 -5.91
C PHE A 309 -25.74 9.01 -5.99
N ALA A 310 -24.72 8.50 -6.66
CA ALA A 310 -24.44 7.05 -6.76
C ALA A 310 -24.21 6.44 -5.37
N ILE A 311 -23.37 7.07 -4.52
CA ILE A 311 -23.16 6.60 -3.15
C ILE A 311 -24.46 6.65 -2.34
N GLY A 312 -25.24 7.74 -2.48
CA GLY A 312 -26.50 7.91 -1.78
C GLY A 312 -27.58 6.90 -2.22
N SER A 313 -27.70 6.63 -3.52
CA SER A 313 -28.66 5.64 -4.06
C SER A 313 -28.30 4.22 -3.68
N GLY A 314 -26.99 3.89 -3.60
CA GLY A 314 -26.54 2.57 -3.15
C GLY A 314 -26.86 2.27 -1.70
N GLY A 315 -26.89 3.28 -0.83
CA GLY A 315 -27.15 3.10 0.60
C GLY A 315 -26.15 2.11 1.24
N PHE A 316 -26.60 1.43 2.31
CA PHE A 316 -25.72 0.50 3.05
C PHE A 316 -25.45 -0.80 2.28
N GLU A 317 -26.46 -1.34 1.60
CA GLU A 317 -26.45 -2.69 1.02
C GLU A 317 -26.17 -2.71 -0.48
N GLY A 318 -26.14 -1.55 -1.14
CA GLY A 318 -26.03 -1.42 -2.57
C GLY A 318 -27.36 -1.67 -3.30
N THR A 319 -27.44 -1.19 -4.53
CA THR A 319 -28.56 -1.49 -5.44
C THR A 319 -28.51 -2.94 -5.93
N GLY A 320 -27.36 -3.58 -5.87
CA GLY A 320 -27.03 -4.87 -6.46
C GLY A 320 -26.19 -4.72 -7.73
N LEU A 321 -25.26 -5.65 -7.93
CA LEU A 321 -24.38 -5.64 -9.11
C LEU A 321 -25.23 -5.69 -10.39
N CYS A 322 -24.99 -4.79 -11.33
CA CYS A 322 -25.78 -4.56 -12.55
C CYS A 322 -27.17 -3.92 -12.33
N GLN A 323 -27.51 -3.47 -11.14
CA GLN A 323 -28.79 -2.82 -10.86
C GLN A 323 -28.64 -1.28 -10.70
N GLY A 324 -27.42 -0.78 -10.56
CA GLY A 324 -27.11 0.66 -10.53
C GLY A 324 -26.93 1.26 -11.93
N LEU A 325 -26.68 2.57 -11.95
CA LEU A 325 -26.38 3.34 -13.16
C LEU A 325 -25.00 4.03 -13.08
N PRO A 326 -23.92 3.31 -12.70
CA PRO A 326 -22.62 3.91 -12.47
C PRO A 326 -22.02 4.56 -13.72
N THR A 327 -22.48 4.18 -14.92
CA THR A 327 -22.05 4.76 -16.20
C THR A 327 -22.52 6.21 -16.39
N SER A 328 -23.43 6.73 -15.53
CA SER A 328 -23.80 8.14 -15.48
C SER A 328 -22.65 9.03 -14.97
N ILE A 329 -21.70 8.46 -14.23
CA ILE A 329 -20.53 9.17 -13.72
C ILE A 329 -19.46 9.21 -14.80
N PRO A 330 -19.04 10.39 -15.30
CA PRO A 330 -17.91 10.48 -16.22
C PRO A 330 -16.64 9.92 -15.60
N VAL A 331 -15.81 9.24 -16.40
CA VAL A 331 -14.51 8.66 -15.96
C VAL A 331 -14.64 7.70 -14.76
N VAL A 332 -15.81 7.07 -14.62
CA VAL A 332 -16.13 6.15 -13.52
C VAL A 332 -15.15 4.99 -13.41
N SER A 333 -14.61 4.49 -14.51
CA SER A 333 -13.68 3.35 -14.52
C SER A 333 -12.33 3.64 -13.88
N SER A 334 -11.90 4.91 -13.83
CA SER A 334 -10.62 5.33 -13.22
C SER A 334 -10.80 6.05 -11.88
N ASP A 335 -11.22 7.30 -11.92
CA ASP A 335 -11.16 8.21 -10.76
C ASP A 335 -12.32 7.98 -9.78
N PHE A 336 -13.49 7.61 -10.29
CA PHE A 336 -14.73 7.48 -9.51
C PHE A 336 -15.21 6.04 -9.32
N ILE A 337 -14.34 5.03 -9.53
CA ILE A 337 -14.74 3.61 -9.39
C ILE A 337 -15.24 3.26 -7.98
N PHE A 338 -14.75 3.97 -6.95
CA PHE A 338 -15.22 3.79 -5.58
C PHE A 338 -16.70 4.17 -5.43
N ALA A 339 -17.19 5.19 -6.13
CA ALA A 339 -18.61 5.55 -6.15
C ALA A 339 -19.45 4.43 -6.78
N ALA A 340 -18.99 3.86 -7.91
CA ALA A 340 -19.66 2.71 -8.54
C ALA A 340 -19.72 1.48 -7.64
N ILE A 341 -18.63 1.22 -6.87
CA ILE A 341 -18.61 0.14 -5.88
C ILE A 341 -19.65 0.40 -4.78
N CYS A 342 -19.73 1.62 -4.27
CA CYS A 342 -20.70 1.98 -3.23
C CYS A 342 -22.14 1.95 -3.76
N GLU A 343 -22.38 2.31 -5.02
CA GLU A 343 -23.70 2.25 -5.63
C GLU A 343 -24.20 0.81 -5.77
N GLU A 344 -23.41 -0.07 -6.39
CA GLU A 344 -23.85 -1.42 -6.71
C GLU A 344 -23.65 -2.43 -5.58
N LEU A 345 -22.52 -2.34 -4.84
CA LEU A 345 -22.18 -3.28 -3.75
C LEU A 345 -22.45 -2.73 -2.34
N GLY A 346 -22.78 -1.44 -2.24
CA GLY A 346 -23.13 -0.78 -0.99
C GLY A 346 -21.96 -0.16 -0.21
N VAL A 347 -22.30 0.78 0.65
CA VAL A 347 -21.31 1.48 1.50
C VAL A 347 -20.63 0.51 2.48
N ILE A 348 -21.31 -0.55 2.96
CA ILE A 348 -20.67 -1.58 3.81
C ILE A 348 -19.54 -2.27 3.06
N PHE A 349 -19.73 -2.65 1.79
CA PHE A 349 -18.69 -3.24 0.97
C PHE A 349 -17.54 -2.23 0.75
N GLY A 350 -17.86 -0.97 0.42
CA GLY A 350 -16.89 0.11 0.27
C GLY A 350 -16.05 0.34 1.52
N LEU A 351 -16.66 0.38 2.71
CA LEU A 351 -15.95 0.49 4.00
C LEU A 351 -15.05 -0.72 4.25
N CYS A 352 -15.53 -1.93 3.98
CA CYS A 352 -14.72 -3.14 4.09
C CYS A 352 -13.51 -3.10 3.13
N LEU A 353 -13.67 -2.58 1.92
CA LEU A 353 -12.58 -2.35 0.98
C LEU A 353 -11.54 -1.37 1.54
N LEU A 354 -11.97 -0.26 2.13
CA LEU A 354 -11.07 0.70 2.79
C LEU A 354 -10.37 0.09 4.00
N LEU A 355 -11.06 -0.70 4.81
CA LEU A 355 -10.45 -1.45 5.92
C LEU A 355 -9.45 -2.48 5.43
N MET A 356 -9.67 -3.11 4.29
CA MET A 356 -8.68 -4.00 3.67
C MET A 356 -7.42 -3.23 3.24
N TYR A 357 -7.55 -2.06 2.60
CA TYR A 357 -6.43 -1.17 2.32
C TYR A 357 -5.69 -0.75 3.60
N LEU A 358 -6.42 -0.40 4.65
CA LEU A 358 -5.85 -0.09 5.97
C LEU A 358 -5.08 -1.28 6.55
N SER A 359 -5.57 -2.51 6.37
CA SER A 359 -4.85 -3.72 6.81
C SER A 359 -3.51 -3.90 6.07
N CYS A 360 -3.46 -3.58 4.77
CA CYS A 360 -2.20 -3.56 4.00
C CYS A 360 -1.25 -2.49 4.54
N PHE A 361 -1.75 -1.28 4.77
CA PHE A 361 -0.97 -0.18 5.34
C PHE A 361 -0.35 -0.54 6.69
N ILE A 362 -1.15 -1.04 7.64
CA ILE A 362 -0.66 -1.47 8.96
C ILE A 362 0.39 -2.58 8.81
N TYR A 363 0.15 -3.52 7.91
CA TYR A 363 1.11 -4.60 7.68
C TYR A 363 2.43 -4.09 7.10
N PHE A 364 2.39 -3.17 6.13
CA PHE A 364 3.59 -2.58 5.52
C PHE A 364 4.38 -1.74 6.53
N ILE A 365 3.71 -0.94 7.38
CA ILE A 365 4.35 -0.23 8.48
C ILE A 365 5.03 -1.22 9.43
N ASN A 366 4.34 -2.28 9.84
CA ASN A 366 4.90 -3.29 10.73
C ASN A 366 6.14 -3.99 10.15
N ILE A 367 6.15 -4.23 8.83
CA ILE A 367 7.35 -4.75 8.13
C ILE A 367 8.45 -3.69 8.19
N SER A 368 8.18 -2.46 7.76
CA SER A 368 9.15 -1.37 7.76
C SER A 368 9.84 -1.20 9.12
N MET A 369 9.07 -1.25 10.21
CA MET A 369 9.62 -1.09 11.57
C MET A 369 10.47 -2.27 12.06
N LYS A 370 10.32 -3.47 11.48
CA LYS A 370 11.13 -4.65 11.83
C LYS A 370 12.46 -4.72 11.10
N ILE A 371 12.59 -4.05 9.96
CA ILE A 371 13.80 -4.09 9.12
C ILE A 371 14.95 -3.39 9.82
N ARG A 372 16.10 -4.06 9.94
CA ARG A 372 17.32 -3.51 10.54
C ARG A 372 18.08 -2.58 9.59
N ASP A 373 18.06 -2.88 8.31
CA ASP A 373 18.74 -2.10 7.28
C ASP A 373 18.01 -0.78 7.02
N ALA A 374 18.69 0.34 7.21
CA ALA A 374 18.10 1.68 7.12
C ALA A 374 17.53 2.00 5.74
N PHE A 375 18.21 1.56 4.67
CA PHE A 375 17.74 1.78 3.30
C PHE A 375 16.43 1.06 3.02
N TYR A 376 16.37 -0.26 3.26
CA TYR A 376 15.15 -1.04 3.02
C TYR A 376 14.01 -0.63 3.96
N LYS A 377 14.32 -0.22 5.19
CA LYS A 377 13.35 0.38 6.12
C LYS A 377 12.72 1.63 5.50
N ASN A 378 13.55 2.56 5.01
CA ASN A 378 13.10 3.80 4.38
C ASN A 378 12.30 3.52 3.09
N VAL A 379 12.73 2.56 2.26
CA VAL A 379 12.03 2.15 1.04
C VAL A 379 10.64 1.59 1.38
N ALA A 380 10.55 0.65 2.31
CA ALA A 380 9.26 0.07 2.70
C ALA A 380 8.32 1.13 3.31
N PHE A 381 8.86 2.04 4.14
CA PHE A 381 8.09 3.14 4.71
C PHE A 381 7.60 4.12 3.64
N GLY A 382 8.48 4.56 2.74
CA GLY A 382 8.13 5.48 1.66
C GLY A 382 7.04 4.93 0.75
N PHE A 383 7.12 3.65 0.36
CA PHE A 383 6.06 3.00 -0.41
C PHE A 383 4.76 2.85 0.35
N THR A 384 4.83 2.63 1.66
CA THR A 384 3.63 2.56 2.51
C THR A 384 2.90 3.90 2.52
N ILE A 385 3.65 5.00 2.66
CA ILE A 385 3.09 6.37 2.63
C ILE A 385 2.53 6.69 1.24
N CYS A 386 3.26 6.37 0.17
CA CYS A 386 2.79 6.54 -1.20
C CYS A 386 1.45 5.83 -1.43
N PHE A 387 1.34 4.56 -1.00
CA PHE A 387 0.15 3.75 -1.14
C PHE A 387 -1.06 4.32 -0.40
N ILE A 388 -0.92 4.67 0.88
CA ILE A 388 -2.05 5.18 1.67
C ILE A 388 -2.52 6.56 1.23
N PHE A 389 -1.59 7.46 0.85
CA PHE A 389 -1.97 8.79 0.35
C PHE A 389 -2.63 8.72 -1.02
N GLN A 390 -2.24 7.80 -1.89
CA GLN A 390 -2.93 7.58 -3.16
C GLN A 390 -4.38 7.15 -2.94
N ILE A 391 -4.64 6.25 -2.00
CA ILE A 391 -6.00 5.84 -1.62
C ILE A 391 -6.78 7.01 -1.03
N PHE A 392 -6.16 7.76 -0.11
CA PHE A 392 -6.77 8.91 0.53
C PHE A 392 -7.20 9.99 -0.49
N LEU A 393 -6.33 10.30 -1.46
CA LEU A 393 -6.63 11.30 -2.50
C LEU A 393 -7.76 10.83 -3.43
N ASN A 394 -7.77 9.55 -3.83
CA ASN A 394 -8.85 9.02 -4.66
C ASN A 394 -10.18 9.06 -3.92
N VAL A 395 -10.27 8.37 -2.78
CA VAL A 395 -11.51 8.23 -2.02
C VAL A 395 -11.97 9.58 -1.48
N GLY A 396 -11.05 10.42 -0.97
CA GLY A 396 -11.36 11.75 -0.49
C GLY A 396 -11.96 12.65 -1.57
N GLY A 397 -11.49 12.53 -2.82
CA GLY A 397 -12.07 13.22 -3.97
C GLY A 397 -13.48 12.72 -4.32
N VAL A 398 -13.68 11.39 -4.29
CA VAL A 398 -14.96 10.75 -4.60
C VAL A 398 -16.07 11.12 -3.59
N VAL A 399 -15.73 11.15 -2.29
CA VAL A 399 -16.70 11.49 -1.22
C VAL A 399 -16.78 12.99 -0.90
N LYS A 400 -16.19 13.84 -1.75
CA LYS A 400 -16.18 15.31 -1.55
C LYS A 400 -15.47 15.76 -0.26
N PHE A 401 -14.53 14.98 0.27
CA PHE A 401 -13.72 15.41 1.43
C PHE A 401 -12.60 16.37 1.02
N ILE A 402 -12.02 16.19 -0.17
CA ILE A 402 -11.02 17.05 -0.81
C ILE A 402 -11.40 17.27 -2.28
N PRO A 403 -10.83 18.28 -2.96
CA PRO A 403 -11.00 18.41 -4.41
C PRO A 403 -10.51 17.16 -5.15
N SER A 404 -11.23 16.75 -6.20
CA SER A 404 -10.82 15.61 -7.02
C SER A 404 -9.46 15.86 -7.69
N THR A 405 -8.52 14.93 -7.50
CA THR A 405 -7.14 15.07 -7.96
C THR A 405 -6.82 14.27 -9.22
N GLY A 406 -7.74 13.42 -9.70
CA GLY A 406 -7.50 12.57 -10.87
C GLY A 406 -6.57 11.39 -10.58
N VAL A 407 -6.42 11.01 -9.33
CA VAL A 407 -5.58 9.87 -8.90
C VAL A 407 -6.42 8.60 -8.83
N THR A 408 -5.92 7.50 -9.37
CA THR A 408 -6.62 6.21 -9.41
C THR A 408 -6.58 5.46 -8.09
N LEU A 409 -7.61 4.63 -7.80
CA LEU A 409 -7.61 3.72 -6.65
C LEU A 409 -6.70 2.51 -6.93
N PRO A 410 -5.63 2.26 -6.15
CA PRO A 410 -4.62 1.25 -6.44
C PRO A 410 -5.19 -0.15 -6.69
N LEU A 411 -4.82 -0.78 -7.81
CA LEU A 411 -5.21 -2.13 -8.26
C LEU A 411 -6.70 -2.30 -8.62
N VAL A 412 -7.58 -1.40 -8.21
CA VAL A 412 -9.04 -1.48 -8.45
C VAL A 412 -9.44 -0.65 -9.67
N SER A 413 -9.00 0.61 -9.76
CA SER A 413 -9.28 1.49 -10.90
C SER A 413 -8.66 0.98 -12.19
N TYR A 414 -9.28 1.35 -13.31
CA TYR A 414 -8.62 1.29 -14.61
C TYR A 414 -7.47 2.31 -14.66
N GLY A 415 -6.29 1.80 -14.96
CA GLY A 415 -5.08 2.63 -15.11
C GLY A 415 -3.86 1.75 -15.22
N VAL A 416 -3.47 1.43 -16.46
CA VAL A 416 -2.34 0.51 -16.72
C VAL A 416 -1.08 0.92 -15.97
N SER A 417 -0.69 2.20 -16.04
CA SER A 417 0.51 2.71 -15.36
C SER A 417 0.43 2.57 -13.85
N SER A 418 -0.75 2.84 -13.26
CA SER A 418 -0.99 2.76 -11.82
C SER A 418 -1.00 1.32 -11.32
N VAL A 419 -1.61 0.40 -12.07
CA VAL A 419 -1.57 -1.03 -11.76
C VAL A 419 -0.13 -1.55 -11.81
N VAL A 420 0.62 -1.20 -12.87
CA VAL A 420 2.03 -1.56 -13.03
C VAL A 420 2.87 -1.09 -11.85
N SER A 421 2.79 0.20 -11.52
CA SER A 421 3.59 0.78 -10.42
C SER A 421 3.21 0.17 -9.07
N THR A 422 1.92 -0.06 -8.82
CA THR A 422 1.45 -0.67 -7.57
C THR A 422 1.91 -2.12 -7.45
N LEU A 423 1.85 -2.92 -8.53
CA LEU A 423 2.37 -4.29 -8.54
C LEU A 423 3.89 -4.33 -8.26
N ILE A 424 4.67 -3.39 -8.81
CA ILE A 424 6.10 -3.27 -8.52
C ILE A 424 6.31 -2.93 -7.04
N ILE A 425 5.56 -1.99 -6.47
CA ILE A 425 5.61 -1.63 -5.04
C ILE A 425 5.34 -2.86 -4.17
N PHE A 426 4.28 -3.62 -4.45
CA PHE A 426 3.97 -4.85 -3.74
C PHE A 426 5.09 -5.90 -3.89
N GLY A 427 5.66 -6.02 -5.09
CA GLY A 427 6.80 -6.89 -5.37
C GLY A 427 8.05 -6.51 -4.57
N ILE A 428 8.37 -5.22 -4.45
CA ILE A 428 9.50 -4.72 -3.65
C ILE A 428 9.28 -5.00 -2.15
N ILE A 429 8.09 -4.70 -1.63
CA ILE A 429 7.76 -4.99 -0.22
C ILE A 429 7.84 -6.51 0.06
N GLN A 430 7.38 -7.35 -0.86
CA GLN A 430 7.55 -8.80 -0.78
C GLN A 430 9.02 -9.22 -0.81
N GLY A 431 9.83 -8.58 -1.67
CA GLY A 431 11.28 -8.81 -1.72
C GLY A 431 11.98 -8.47 -0.41
N ILE A 432 11.56 -7.37 0.22
CA ILE A 432 12.05 -6.98 1.55
C ILE A 432 11.64 -7.99 2.62
N CYS A 433 10.40 -8.53 2.57
CA CYS A 433 9.97 -9.61 3.45
C CYS A 433 10.83 -10.87 3.30
N VAL A 434 11.14 -11.25 2.06
CA VAL A 434 11.98 -12.41 1.77
C VAL A 434 13.40 -12.21 2.30
N LEU A 435 13.96 -10.99 2.12
CA LEU A 435 15.29 -10.64 2.61
C LEU A 435 15.39 -10.74 4.13
N GLU A 436 14.42 -10.18 4.85
CA GLU A 436 14.38 -10.18 6.32
C GLU A 436 14.22 -11.60 6.87
N ASN A 437 13.26 -12.37 6.34
CA ASN A 437 13.03 -13.74 6.78
C ASN A 437 14.23 -14.67 6.49
N SER A 438 14.93 -14.47 5.37
CA SER A 438 16.16 -15.20 5.05
C SER A 438 17.30 -14.87 6.02
N GLY A 439 17.37 -13.64 6.50
CA GLY A 439 18.35 -13.21 7.52
C GLY A 439 18.08 -13.84 8.88
N VAL A 440 16.82 -13.92 9.29
CA VAL A 440 16.40 -14.56 10.55
C VAL A 440 16.71 -16.06 10.53
N ASP A 441 16.41 -16.76 9.44
CA ASP A 441 16.71 -18.20 9.31
C ASP A 441 18.22 -18.50 9.40
N LYS A 442 19.07 -17.63 8.83
CA LYS A 442 20.54 -17.78 8.94
C LYS A 442 21.04 -17.59 10.37
N ASN A 443 20.52 -16.58 11.09
CA ASN A 443 20.91 -16.34 12.47
C ASN A 443 20.47 -17.47 13.41
N VAL A 444 19.23 -17.97 13.26
CA VAL A 444 18.74 -19.14 14.03
C VAL A 444 19.58 -20.38 13.76
N ARG A 445 19.98 -20.58 12.50
CA ARG A 445 20.84 -21.72 12.12
C ARG A 445 22.27 -21.60 12.67
N GLN A 446 22.83 -20.37 12.71
CA GLN A 446 24.13 -20.13 13.37
C GLN A 446 24.06 -20.30 14.88
N GLU A 447 23.01 -19.84 15.55
CA GLU A 447 22.80 -20.07 16.98
C GLU A 447 22.59 -21.56 17.33
N SER A 448 21.93 -22.32 16.49
CA SER A 448 21.80 -23.77 16.70
C SER A 448 23.14 -24.51 16.53
N ILE A 449 23.91 -24.17 15.50
CA ILE A 449 25.24 -24.72 15.27
C ILE A 449 26.19 -24.35 16.44
N SER A 450 26.16 -23.10 16.90
CA SER A 450 26.99 -22.69 18.04
C SER A 450 26.58 -23.33 19.38
N ARG A 451 25.32 -23.78 19.52
CA ARG A 451 24.88 -24.56 20.68
C ARG A 451 25.27 -26.03 20.60
N GLU A 452 25.37 -26.59 19.40
CA GLU A 452 25.85 -27.97 19.19
C GLU A 452 27.39 -28.11 19.33
N GLU A 453 28.14 -27.02 19.18
CA GLU A 453 29.60 -26.97 19.33
C GLU A 453 30.11 -26.74 20.77
N TRP A 454 29.23 -26.70 21.78
CA TRP A 454 29.71 -26.68 23.17
C TRP A 454 30.25 -28.06 23.51
N PRO A 455 31.56 -28.19 23.81
CA PRO A 455 32.12 -29.49 24.18
C PRO A 455 31.47 -29.94 25.49
N GLU A 456 30.98 -31.19 25.46
CA GLU A 456 30.58 -31.90 26.68
C GLU A 456 31.71 -31.80 27.68
N THR A 457 31.44 -31.20 28.85
CA THR A 457 32.37 -31.24 29.97
C THR A 457 32.75 -32.68 30.25
N PRO A 458 34.05 -33.04 30.33
CA PRO A 458 34.45 -34.39 30.61
C PRO A 458 33.88 -34.83 31.96
N VAL A 459 33.10 -35.87 31.97
CA VAL A 459 32.66 -36.56 33.17
C VAL A 459 33.92 -37.08 33.88
N ALA A 460 34.20 -36.54 35.07
CA ALA A 460 35.28 -36.95 35.94
C ALA A 460 35.07 -38.42 36.31
N VAL A 461 35.87 -39.31 35.72
CA VAL A 461 36.01 -40.70 36.15
C VAL A 461 36.66 -40.75 37.53
N ARG A 462 35.89 -41.16 38.53
CA ARG A 462 36.37 -41.55 39.85
C ARG A 462 37.31 -42.76 39.74
N GLY A 463 38.61 -42.58 39.85
CA GLY A 463 39.63 -43.60 39.97
C GLY A 463 40.37 -43.42 41.33
N GLN A 464 40.49 -44.51 42.05
CA GLN A 464 40.91 -44.78 43.42
C GLN A 464 42.34 -44.34 43.79
N SER A 465 42.43 -43.93 45.10
CA SER A 465 43.46 -44.16 46.10
C SER A 465 44.98 -44.02 45.77
N ASN A 466 45.72 -43.16 46.48
CA ASN A 466 46.56 -43.49 47.61
C ASN A 466 47.32 -42.27 48.19
N SER A 467 47.25 -42.21 49.53
CA SER A 467 48.22 -41.78 50.55
C SER A 467 49.31 -40.75 50.23
N GLY A 468 49.34 -39.70 51.09
CA GLY A 468 50.56 -38.91 51.31
C GLY A 468 50.26 -37.55 52.02
N GLU A 469 50.46 -37.57 53.36
CA GLU A 469 50.45 -36.40 54.24
C GLU A 469 51.23 -35.20 53.74
N LYS A 470 50.71 -34.00 53.93
CA LYS A 470 51.28 -32.96 54.80
C LYS A 470 50.44 -31.69 54.88
N GLN A 471 50.28 -31.30 56.13
CA GLN A 471 49.71 -30.06 56.69
C GLN A 471 50.12 -28.78 55.95
N ARG A 472 49.23 -27.82 55.78
CA ARG A 472 49.35 -26.45 56.39
C ARG A 472 48.20 -25.50 56.05
N LYS A 473 47.65 -25.07 57.18
CA LYS A 473 47.07 -23.72 57.45
C LYS A 473 45.84 -23.19 56.70
N GLN A 474 44.78 -23.21 57.46
CA GLN A 474 43.56 -22.41 57.41
C GLN A 474 43.78 -20.93 57.16
N LYS A 475 42.95 -20.33 56.26
CA LYS A 475 42.44 -18.97 56.42
C LYS A 475 40.93 -18.98 56.13
N LYS A 476 40.18 -18.46 57.12
CA LYS A 476 38.72 -18.34 57.17
C LYS A 476 38.18 -17.36 56.14
N PRO A 477 36.94 -17.55 55.64
CA PRO A 477 36.25 -16.58 54.78
C PRO A 477 35.54 -15.52 55.62
N VAL A 478 35.60 -14.29 55.12
CA VAL A 478 34.91 -13.13 55.69
C VAL A 478 33.47 -13.12 55.20
N GLN A 479 32.51 -13.25 56.12
CA GLN A 479 31.12 -12.99 55.94
C GLN A 479 30.88 -11.50 55.68
N ARG A 480 30.15 -11.14 54.60
CA ARG A 480 29.49 -9.85 54.46
C ARG A 480 27.97 -10.03 54.59
N LYS A 481 27.47 -9.41 55.64
CA LYS A 481 26.08 -9.37 56.09
C LYS A 481 25.13 -8.77 55.03
N ALA A 482 23.98 -9.40 54.85
CA ALA A 482 22.77 -8.81 54.29
C ALA A 482 22.20 -7.73 55.20
N LYS A 483 21.79 -6.60 54.64
CA LYS A 483 20.89 -5.64 55.30
C LYS A 483 19.53 -5.73 54.60
N THR A 484 18.59 -6.30 55.33
CA THR A 484 17.16 -6.15 55.23
C THR A 484 16.73 -4.77 55.68
N GLY A 485 15.82 -4.13 54.97
CA GLY A 485 15.14 -2.91 55.42
C GLY A 485 13.86 -2.73 54.59
N TYR A 486 12.79 -3.15 55.17
CA TYR A 486 11.40 -2.82 54.90
C TYR A 486 11.18 -1.32 54.88
N ASP A 487 10.34 -0.77 53.97
CA ASP A 487 9.18 -0.02 54.42
C ASP A 487 8.11 0.09 53.31
N ARG A 488 6.93 -0.39 53.65
CA ARG A 488 5.66 -0.17 52.99
C ARG A 488 5.15 1.20 53.45
N LYS A 489 4.69 2.03 52.53
CA LYS A 489 3.60 2.99 52.82
C LYS A 489 2.60 2.94 51.68
N GLU A 490 1.45 2.37 52.04
CA GLU A 490 0.17 2.62 51.41
C GLU A 490 -0.23 4.07 51.65
N THR A 491 -0.73 4.77 50.64
CA THR A 491 -1.69 5.84 50.78
C THR A 491 -2.70 5.75 49.67
N ASN A 492 -3.92 5.37 50.09
CA ASN A 492 -5.18 5.67 49.42
C ASN A 492 -5.32 7.18 49.25
N SER A 493 -5.85 7.60 48.13
CA SER A 493 -6.95 8.58 48.11
C SER A 493 -7.62 8.59 46.73
N ASP A 494 -8.86 8.26 46.78
CA ASP A 494 -9.91 8.49 45.80
C ASP A 494 -10.13 9.99 45.54
N GLU A 495 -10.90 10.26 44.47
CA GLU A 495 -11.59 11.49 44.11
C GLU A 495 -10.78 12.52 43.26
N PHE A 496 -11.16 12.68 42.00
CA PHE A 496 -11.97 13.84 41.55
C PHE A 496 -12.45 13.64 40.11
N TRP A 497 -13.74 13.46 39.98
CA TRP A 497 -14.53 13.79 38.80
C TRP A 497 -14.99 15.25 38.92
N GLY A 498 -15.00 16.01 37.84
CA GLY A 498 -15.74 17.28 37.76
C GLY A 498 -15.13 18.31 36.81
N GLU A 499 -15.74 18.47 35.72
CA GLU A 499 -16.07 19.49 34.71
C GLU A 499 -15.53 19.31 33.33
#